data_d0c1357f238be5db7a8ae94b4a961362
#
_entry.id   d0c1357f238be5db7a8ae94b4a961362
#
_cell.length_a   1.000
_cell.length_b   1.000
_cell.length_c   1.000
_cell.angle_alpha   90.00
_cell.angle_beta   90.00
_cell.angle_gamma   90.00
#
_symmetry.space_group_name_H-M   'P 1'
#
loop_
_entity.id
_entity.type
_entity.pdbx_description
1 polymer ?
#
loop_
_entity_poly.entity_id
_entity_poly.type
_entity_poly.pdbx_seq_one_letter_code
_entity_poly.pdbx_strand_id
1 'polypeptide(L)'
;AGRASVRGGAYLDISWREPDQVRKKLPGMYHQFKELAAVDITTEKMEVGPTAHYVMGGIKVHPETQETTVPRMFAAGEAATGLHGANRLGGNSLSDLIVFGKIAGENAALLAKDIEDFLPIDPIEINNAIEETLAPLNRTEGENPAKVVEDLREMMQYKVGIIRTEK
;
A
#
# COMPACT_ATOMS: atom_id res chain seq x y z
N ALA A 1 14.01 -16.55 21.83
CA ALA A 1 14.95 -16.03 22.85
C ALA A 1 14.25 -15.26 23.99
N GLY A 2 12.93 -15.41 24.23
CA GLY A 2 12.21 -14.86 25.38
C GLY A 2 12.05 -13.32 25.43
N ARG A 3 12.26 -12.63 24.29
CA ARG A 3 12.13 -11.16 24.20
C ARG A 3 10.87 -10.70 23.49
N ALA A 4 10.10 -11.61 22.93
CA ALA A 4 8.83 -11.27 22.29
C ALA A 4 7.76 -10.95 23.34
N SER A 5 6.81 -10.09 22.97
CA SER A 5 5.61 -9.87 23.76
C SER A 5 4.73 -11.13 23.79
N VAL A 6 3.70 -11.13 24.63
CA VAL A 6 2.76 -12.26 24.73
C VAL A 6 2.10 -12.61 23.39
N ARG A 7 1.91 -11.61 22.51
CA ARG A 7 1.33 -11.77 21.17
C ARG A 7 2.36 -11.97 20.05
N GLY A 8 3.64 -12.16 20.41
CA GLY A 8 4.71 -12.37 19.44
C GLY A 8 5.34 -11.10 18.87
N GLY A 9 4.90 -9.93 19.30
CA GLY A 9 5.46 -8.63 18.90
C GLY A 9 6.63 -8.18 19.79
N ALA A 10 6.88 -6.89 19.80
CA ALA A 10 7.85 -6.23 20.65
C ALA A 10 7.22 -5.04 21.38
N TYR A 11 7.87 -4.55 22.42
CA TYR A 11 7.44 -3.34 23.10
C TYR A 11 8.24 -2.13 22.61
N LEU A 12 7.51 -1.11 22.14
CA LEU A 12 8.04 0.21 21.85
C LEU A 12 7.69 1.14 22.99
N ASP A 13 8.70 1.73 23.61
CA ASP A 13 8.54 2.58 24.78
C ASP A 13 9.04 4.00 24.51
N ILE A 14 8.13 4.96 24.59
CA ILE A 14 8.40 6.40 24.52
C ILE A 14 7.92 7.14 25.76
N SER A 15 7.47 6.44 26.80
CA SER A 15 6.92 7.00 28.02
C SER A 15 7.92 7.81 28.85
N TRP A 16 9.20 7.68 28.51
CA TRP A 16 10.28 8.52 29.10
C TRP A 16 10.33 9.94 28.53
N ARG A 17 9.55 10.26 27.50
CA ARG A 17 9.41 11.60 26.92
C ARG A 17 8.37 12.40 27.69
N GLU A 18 8.53 13.74 27.67
CA GLU A 18 7.52 14.64 28.20
C GLU A 18 6.14 14.40 27.53
N PRO A 19 5.06 14.16 28.31
CA PRO A 19 3.74 13.81 27.77
C PRO A 19 3.20 14.82 26.75
N ASP A 20 3.37 16.11 26.99
CA ASP A 20 2.90 17.15 26.08
C ASP A 20 3.69 17.17 24.76
N GLN A 21 4.96 16.81 24.80
CA GLN A 21 5.77 16.65 23.59
C GLN A 21 5.26 15.47 22.74
N VAL A 22 4.94 14.35 23.38
CA VAL A 22 4.39 13.17 22.72
C VAL A 22 3.04 13.51 22.04
N ARG A 23 2.12 14.11 22.79
CA ARG A 23 0.80 14.51 22.26
C ARG A 23 0.90 15.52 21.11
N LYS A 24 1.84 16.46 21.19
CA LYS A 24 2.06 17.45 20.14
C LYS A 24 2.72 16.88 18.89
N LYS A 25 3.68 15.96 19.03
CA LYS A 25 4.46 15.41 17.91
C LYS A 25 3.80 14.20 17.26
N LEU A 26 3.05 13.43 18.03
CA LEU A 26 2.45 12.16 17.60
C LEU A 26 0.94 12.09 17.92
N PRO A 27 0.15 13.13 17.57
CA PRO A 27 -1.27 13.19 17.96
C PRO A 27 -2.07 12.00 17.43
N GLY A 28 -1.85 11.60 16.18
CA GLY A 28 -2.54 10.46 15.57
C GLY A 28 -2.23 9.14 16.27
N MET A 29 -0.97 8.87 16.58
CA MET A 29 -0.59 7.67 17.33
C MET A 29 -1.17 7.68 18.76
N TYR A 30 -1.12 8.82 19.43
CA TYR A 30 -1.71 8.96 20.77
C TYR A 30 -3.19 8.58 20.77
N HIS A 31 -3.98 9.14 19.85
CA HIS A 31 -5.40 8.81 19.73
C HIS A 31 -5.67 7.36 19.37
N GLN A 32 -4.95 6.83 18.38
CA GLN A 32 -5.13 5.43 17.94
C GLN A 32 -4.87 4.44 19.06
N PHE A 33 -3.76 4.57 19.78
CA PHE A 33 -3.45 3.66 20.89
C PHE A 33 -4.42 3.85 22.06
N LYS A 34 -4.81 5.08 22.35
CA LYS A 34 -5.75 5.40 23.44
C LYS A 34 -7.15 4.83 23.18
N GLU A 35 -7.66 5.00 21.96
CA GLU A 35 -9.03 4.61 21.63
C GLU A 35 -9.15 3.13 21.23
N LEU A 36 -8.19 2.60 20.47
CA LEU A 36 -8.29 1.24 19.94
C LEU A 36 -7.67 0.17 20.86
N ALA A 37 -6.65 0.54 21.63
CA ALA A 37 -5.95 -0.40 22.50
C ALA A 37 -6.07 -0.08 23.98
N ALA A 38 -6.72 1.04 24.36
CA ALA A 38 -6.79 1.58 25.72
C ALA A 38 -5.41 1.81 26.36
N VAL A 39 -4.38 2.11 25.54
CA VAL A 39 -3.00 2.34 25.97
C VAL A 39 -2.67 3.83 25.92
N ASP A 40 -2.21 4.40 27.03
CA ASP A 40 -1.66 5.75 27.05
C ASP A 40 -0.15 5.72 26.79
N ILE A 41 0.24 6.01 25.56
CA ILE A 41 1.64 5.96 25.12
C ILE A 41 2.57 6.97 25.81
N THR A 42 2.01 7.90 26.59
CA THR A 42 2.80 8.81 27.42
C THR A 42 3.22 8.21 28.75
N THR A 43 2.61 7.09 29.15
CA THR A 43 2.87 6.41 30.42
C THR A 43 3.08 4.92 30.30
N GLU A 44 2.69 4.34 29.14
CA GLU A 44 2.70 2.90 28.91
C GLU A 44 3.42 2.53 27.62
N LYS A 45 3.94 1.30 27.57
CA LYS A 45 4.58 0.73 26.38
C LYS A 45 3.54 0.33 25.34
N MET A 46 3.84 0.59 24.08
CA MET A 46 3.06 0.09 22.94
C MET A 46 3.53 -1.32 22.58
N GLU A 47 2.61 -2.26 22.48
CA GLU A 47 2.91 -3.54 21.83
C GLU A 47 2.79 -3.38 20.32
N VAL A 48 3.86 -3.65 19.60
CA VAL A 48 3.96 -3.48 18.15
C VAL A 48 4.47 -4.75 17.49
N GLY A 49 4.04 -5.02 16.27
CA GLY A 49 4.53 -6.13 15.46
C GLY A 49 4.95 -5.65 14.08
N PRO A 50 5.95 -6.29 13.45
CA PRO A 50 6.29 -6.01 12.08
C PRO A 50 5.13 -6.43 11.17
N THR A 51 4.83 -5.60 10.18
CA THR A 51 3.81 -5.88 9.17
C THR A 51 4.33 -5.48 7.79
N ALA A 52 3.85 -6.15 6.75
CA ALA A 52 4.11 -5.72 5.39
C ALA A 52 3.50 -4.32 5.18
N HIS A 53 4.29 -3.39 4.70
CA HIS A 53 3.88 -1.99 4.58
C HIS A 53 4.13 -1.42 3.19
N TYR A 54 5.26 -1.71 2.56
CA TYR A 54 5.67 -1.15 1.29
C TYR A 54 6.34 -2.20 0.42
N VAL A 55 5.96 -2.29 -0.85
CA VAL A 55 6.53 -3.24 -1.81
C VAL A 55 7.55 -2.52 -2.69
N MET A 56 8.81 -3.00 -2.64
CA MET A 56 9.89 -2.48 -3.48
C MET A 56 9.91 -3.22 -4.82
N GLY A 57 9.18 -2.74 -5.75
CA GLY A 57 9.05 -3.33 -7.06
C GLY A 57 7.89 -2.70 -7.78
N GLY A 58 7.55 -3.20 -8.96
CA GLY A 58 6.41 -2.67 -9.68
C GLY A 58 6.66 -2.52 -11.17
N ILE A 59 5.96 -1.59 -11.77
CA ILE A 59 5.99 -1.32 -13.21
C ILE A 59 7.29 -0.60 -13.56
N LYS A 60 8.01 -1.15 -14.54
CA LYS A 60 9.22 -0.49 -15.07
C LYS A 60 8.83 0.75 -15.84
N VAL A 61 9.46 1.88 -15.51
CA VAL A 61 9.22 3.18 -16.13
C VAL A 61 10.50 3.78 -16.66
N HIS A 62 10.37 4.69 -17.61
CA HIS A 62 11.47 5.54 -18.04
C HIS A 62 11.77 6.59 -16.96
N PRO A 63 13.01 6.75 -16.51
CA PRO A 63 13.34 7.57 -15.34
C PRO A 63 12.98 9.05 -15.49
N GLU A 64 13.03 9.59 -16.71
CA GLU A 64 12.78 11.02 -16.96
C GLU A 64 11.31 11.34 -17.23
N THR A 65 10.54 10.39 -17.77
CA THR A 65 9.14 10.65 -18.17
C THR A 65 8.13 9.90 -17.34
N GLN A 66 8.54 8.84 -16.66
CA GLN A 66 7.67 7.91 -15.96
C GLN A 66 6.70 7.12 -16.87
N GLU A 67 6.97 7.13 -18.19
CA GLU A 67 6.23 6.29 -19.14
C GLU A 67 6.66 4.84 -19.00
N THR A 68 5.70 3.92 -19.09
CA THR A 68 5.94 2.47 -19.00
C THR A 68 6.38 1.91 -20.36
N THR A 69 6.60 0.60 -20.42
CA THR A 69 6.83 -0.12 -21.69
C THR A 69 5.57 -0.21 -22.56
N VAL A 70 4.41 0.06 -21.98
CA VAL A 70 3.14 0.17 -22.70
C VAL A 70 2.97 1.63 -23.10
N PRO A 71 2.90 1.96 -24.41
CA PRO A 71 2.78 3.33 -24.85
C PRO A 71 1.56 4.04 -24.25
N ARG A 72 1.72 5.31 -23.89
CA ARG A 72 0.68 6.17 -23.31
C ARG A 72 0.26 5.79 -21.89
N MET A 73 0.99 4.89 -21.24
CA MET A 73 0.74 4.48 -19.86
C MET A 73 1.89 4.97 -18.98
N PHE A 74 1.56 5.61 -17.87
CA PHE A 74 2.51 6.16 -16.92
C PHE A 74 2.31 5.51 -15.56
N ALA A 75 3.39 5.39 -14.77
CA ALA A 75 3.32 4.93 -13.40
C ALA A 75 4.32 5.71 -12.53
N ALA A 76 3.94 5.97 -11.28
CA ALA A 76 4.80 6.66 -10.33
C ALA A 76 4.51 6.19 -8.88
N GLY A 77 5.41 6.51 -7.97
CA GLY A 77 5.30 6.12 -6.57
C GLY A 77 5.49 4.62 -6.36
N GLU A 78 4.81 4.06 -5.37
CA GLU A 78 4.94 2.63 -5.04
C GLU A 78 4.59 1.68 -6.20
N ALA A 79 3.76 2.12 -7.15
CA ALA A 79 3.43 1.33 -8.34
C ALA A 79 4.60 1.19 -9.32
N ALA A 80 5.57 2.11 -9.29
CA ALA A 80 6.74 2.10 -10.17
C ALA A 80 7.95 1.45 -9.48
N THR A 81 8.83 0.84 -10.29
CA THR A 81 10.05 0.21 -9.79
C THR A 81 11.30 1.02 -10.10
N GLY A 82 12.35 0.79 -9.33
CA GLY A 82 13.73 1.20 -9.63
C GLY A 82 14.31 2.25 -8.70
N LEU A 83 13.49 3.11 -8.11
CA LEU A 83 13.98 4.22 -7.28
C LEU A 83 14.61 3.76 -5.95
N HIS A 84 13.97 2.81 -5.28
CA HIS A 84 14.32 2.43 -3.91
C HIS A 84 15.24 1.21 -3.79
N GLY A 85 15.58 0.56 -4.90
CA GLY A 85 16.37 -0.68 -4.87
C GLY A 85 15.71 -1.77 -4.04
N ALA A 86 16.48 -2.37 -3.14
CA ALA A 86 15.99 -3.47 -2.30
C ALA A 86 15.18 -3.01 -1.08
N ASN A 87 15.35 -1.76 -0.63
CA ASN A 87 14.60 -1.22 0.50
C ASN A 87 14.58 0.31 0.49
N ARG A 88 13.43 0.87 0.79
CA ARG A 88 13.19 2.31 0.86
C ARG A 88 13.65 2.88 2.22
N LEU A 89 14.34 4.02 2.19
CA LEU A 89 14.63 4.79 3.39
C LEU A 89 13.34 5.44 3.94
N GLY A 90 13.25 5.53 5.25
CA GLY A 90 12.11 6.13 5.95
C GLY A 90 11.82 7.55 5.47
N GLY A 91 10.54 7.86 5.23
CA GLY A 91 10.08 9.17 4.73
C GLY A 91 10.11 9.35 3.21
N ASN A 92 10.97 8.62 2.49
CA ASN A 92 11.16 8.82 1.04
C ASN A 92 9.97 8.39 0.17
N SER A 93 9.00 7.65 0.70
CA SER A 93 7.76 7.34 -0.02
C SER A 93 7.01 8.61 -0.42
N LEU A 94 6.84 9.56 0.51
CA LEU A 94 6.13 10.80 0.21
C LEU A 94 6.87 11.68 -0.80
N SER A 95 8.20 11.72 -0.73
CA SER A 95 9.03 12.43 -1.71
C SER A 95 8.90 11.83 -3.10
N ASP A 96 8.90 10.50 -3.20
CA ASP A 96 8.68 9.74 -4.43
C ASP A 96 7.33 10.09 -5.05
N LEU A 97 6.25 9.99 -4.28
CA LEU A 97 4.89 10.30 -4.75
C LEU A 97 4.77 11.72 -5.31
N ILE A 98 5.37 12.71 -4.63
CA ILE A 98 5.28 14.11 -5.04
C ILE A 98 6.11 14.38 -6.28
N VAL A 99 7.36 13.92 -6.31
CA VAL A 99 8.31 14.23 -7.40
C VAL A 99 7.93 13.47 -8.66
N PHE A 100 7.85 12.15 -8.59
CA PHE A 100 7.61 11.32 -9.77
C PHE A 100 6.15 11.31 -10.19
N GLY A 101 5.21 11.50 -9.27
CA GLY A 101 3.81 11.76 -9.61
C GLY A 101 3.62 13.04 -10.42
N LYS A 102 4.35 14.10 -10.07
CA LYS A 102 4.37 15.34 -10.86
C LYS A 102 4.94 15.09 -12.26
N ILE A 103 6.10 14.44 -12.37
CA ILE A 103 6.75 14.13 -13.65
C ILE A 103 5.82 13.30 -14.54
N ALA A 104 5.22 12.23 -14.00
CA ALA A 104 4.26 11.39 -14.73
C ALA A 104 3.06 12.20 -15.22
N GLY A 105 2.49 13.03 -14.35
CA GLY A 105 1.33 13.86 -14.69
C GLY A 105 1.63 14.91 -15.76
N GLU A 106 2.78 15.59 -15.69
CA GLU A 106 3.21 16.56 -16.69
C GLU A 106 3.43 15.89 -18.06
N ASN A 107 4.11 14.76 -18.12
CA ASN A 107 4.34 14.04 -19.38
C ASN A 107 3.05 13.44 -19.95
N ALA A 108 2.17 12.91 -19.11
CA ALA A 108 0.85 12.43 -19.53
C ALA A 108 0.01 13.58 -20.13
N ALA A 109 0.04 14.76 -19.49
CA ALA A 109 -0.68 15.94 -19.99
C ALA A 109 -0.10 16.46 -21.31
N LEU A 110 1.22 16.45 -21.48
CA LEU A 110 1.87 16.80 -22.75
C LEU A 110 1.43 15.83 -23.86
N LEU A 111 1.51 14.54 -23.60
CA LEU A 111 1.06 13.52 -24.54
C LEU A 111 -0.41 13.67 -24.91
N ALA A 112 -1.28 13.96 -23.93
CA ALA A 112 -2.71 14.13 -24.17
C ALA A 112 -3.03 15.33 -25.09
N LYS A 113 -2.20 16.38 -25.09
CA LYS A 113 -2.38 17.53 -25.97
C LYS A 113 -2.12 17.19 -27.45
N ASP A 114 -1.28 16.19 -27.70
CA ASP A 114 -0.93 15.77 -29.06
C ASP A 114 -1.92 14.76 -29.64
N ILE A 115 -2.91 14.34 -28.84
CA ILE A 115 -3.96 13.42 -29.27
C ILE A 115 -5.16 14.24 -29.76
N GLU A 116 -5.35 14.27 -31.07
CA GLU A 116 -6.43 15.03 -31.70
C GLU A 116 -7.77 14.31 -31.60
N ASP A 117 -7.78 12.97 -31.65
CA ASP A 117 -8.98 12.17 -31.66
C ASP A 117 -8.95 11.09 -30.54
N PHE A 118 -10.11 10.86 -29.93
CA PHE A 118 -10.30 9.72 -29.06
C PHE A 118 -10.30 8.43 -29.89
N LEU A 119 -9.68 7.38 -29.36
CA LEU A 119 -9.79 6.06 -29.96
C LEU A 119 -11.25 5.61 -29.96
N PRO A 120 -11.74 5.01 -31.07
CA PRO A 120 -13.07 4.46 -31.08
C PRO A 120 -13.23 3.41 -30.00
N ILE A 121 -14.30 3.49 -29.24
CA ILE A 121 -14.64 2.52 -28.22
C ILE A 121 -15.46 1.42 -28.87
N ASP A 122 -15.02 0.17 -28.73
CA ASP A 122 -15.80 -0.98 -29.21
C ASP A 122 -16.97 -1.25 -28.24
N PRO A 123 -18.22 -1.15 -28.70
CA PRO A 123 -19.40 -1.46 -27.90
C PRO A 123 -19.38 -2.90 -27.34
N ILE A 124 -18.74 -3.83 -28.04
CA ILE A 124 -18.63 -5.23 -27.60
C ILE A 124 -17.74 -5.33 -26.36
N GLU A 125 -16.61 -4.61 -26.33
CA GLU A 125 -15.73 -4.57 -25.17
C GLU A 125 -16.44 -3.96 -23.94
N ILE A 126 -17.25 -2.91 -24.16
CA ILE A 126 -18.05 -2.30 -23.08
C ILE A 126 -19.05 -3.33 -22.51
N ASN A 127 -19.79 -3.99 -23.38
CA ASN A 127 -20.81 -4.96 -22.96
C ASN A 127 -20.16 -6.14 -22.22
N ASN A 128 -19.03 -6.66 -22.72
CA ASN A 128 -18.30 -7.73 -22.06
C ASN A 128 -17.82 -7.30 -20.64
N ALA A 129 -17.30 -6.08 -20.51
CA ALA A 129 -16.87 -5.56 -19.22
C ALA A 129 -18.05 -5.37 -18.24
N ILE A 130 -19.20 -4.93 -18.73
CA ILE A 130 -20.44 -4.82 -17.94
C ILE A 130 -20.90 -6.21 -17.48
N GLU A 131 -20.96 -7.17 -18.39
CA GLU A 131 -21.38 -8.55 -18.09
C GLU A 131 -20.44 -9.20 -17.07
N GLU A 132 -19.11 -9.07 -17.23
CA GLU A 132 -18.13 -9.58 -16.28
C GLU A 132 -18.28 -8.94 -14.89
N THR A 133 -18.47 -7.61 -14.86
CA THR A 133 -18.63 -6.86 -13.60
C THR A 133 -19.90 -7.26 -12.86
N LEU A 134 -21.00 -7.48 -13.58
CA LEU A 134 -22.30 -7.82 -13.01
C LEU A 134 -22.50 -9.34 -12.80
N ALA A 135 -21.65 -10.19 -13.38
CA ALA A 135 -21.77 -11.64 -13.26
C ALA A 135 -21.91 -12.16 -11.82
N PRO A 136 -21.21 -11.58 -10.80
CA PRO A 136 -21.40 -12.02 -9.41
C PRO A 136 -22.79 -11.82 -8.86
N LEU A 137 -23.55 -10.83 -9.36
CA LEU A 137 -24.92 -10.56 -8.91
C LEU A 137 -25.92 -11.65 -9.37
N ASN A 138 -25.59 -12.35 -10.44
CA ASN A 138 -26.41 -13.41 -11.00
C ASN A 138 -26.06 -14.81 -10.46
N ARG A 139 -25.07 -14.90 -9.57
CA ARG A 139 -24.65 -16.18 -8.97
C ARG A 139 -25.61 -16.55 -7.85
N THR A 140 -26.12 -17.76 -7.90
CA THR A 140 -26.97 -18.35 -6.85
C THR A 140 -26.16 -19.23 -5.90
N GLU A 141 -24.96 -19.60 -6.29
CA GLU A 141 -24.04 -20.45 -5.52
C GLU A 141 -22.63 -19.85 -5.54
N GLY A 142 -21.82 -20.18 -4.54
CA GLY A 142 -20.44 -19.75 -4.44
C GLY A 142 -19.94 -19.72 -2.99
N GLU A 143 -18.65 -19.48 -2.85
CA GLU A 143 -18.02 -19.32 -1.55
C GLU A 143 -18.40 -17.97 -0.91
N ASN A 144 -18.46 -17.96 0.42
CA ASN A 144 -18.66 -16.71 1.15
C ASN A 144 -17.44 -15.77 0.96
N PRO A 145 -17.61 -14.58 0.39
CA PRO A 145 -16.50 -13.67 0.12
C PRO A 145 -15.70 -13.30 1.37
N ALA A 146 -16.37 -13.15 2.52
CA ALA A 146 -15.70 -12.83 3.78
C ALA A 146 -14.78 -13.97 4.21
N LYS A 147 -15.22 -15.23 4.05
CA LYS A 147 -14.40 -16.39 4.36
C LYS A 147 -13.20 -16.51 3.42
N VAL A 148 -13.39 -16.30 2.13
CA VAL A 148 -12.29 -16.31 1.15
C VAL A 148 -11.23 -15.26 1.51
N VAL A 149 -11.66 -14.05 1.90
CA VAL A 149 -10.74 -12.98 2.33
C VAL A 149 -10.01 -13.37 3.61
N GLU A 150 -10.68 -13.98 4.57
CA GLU A 150 -10.07 -14.45 5.83
C GLU A 150 -9.03 -15.54 5.57
N ASP A 151 -9.39 -16.56 4.81
CA ASP A 151 -8.48 -17.66 4.42
C ASP A 151 -7.26 -17.14 3.63
N LEU A 152 -7.47 -16.16 2.73
CA LEU A 152 -6.39 -15.49 2.01
C LEU A 152 -5.45 -14.74 2.95
N ARG A 153 -5.99 -13.96 3.90
CA ARG A 153 -5.19 -13.21 4.88
C ARG A 153 -4.34 -14.15 5.74
N GLU A 154 -4.94 -15.23 6.20
CA GLU A 154 -4.24 -16.24 6.98
C GLU A 154 -3.12 -16.90 6.18
N MET A 155 -3.42 -17.34 4.96
CA MET A 155 -2.42 -17.91 4.05
C MET A 155 -1.28 -16.94 3.77
N MET A 156 -1.58 -15.67 3.48
CA MET A 156 -0.57 -14.63 3.23
C MET A 156 0.30 -14.38 4.46
N GLN A 157 -0.29 -14.35 5.66
CA GLN A 157 0.45 -14.17 6.90
C GLN A 157 1.50 -15.28 7.11
N TYR A 158 1.13 -16.53 6.88
CA TYR A 158 2.00 -17.67 7.14
C TYR A 158 2.96 -17.99 6.00
N LYS A 159 2.54 -17.85 4.75
CA LYS A 159 3.33 -18.26 3.57
C LYS A 159 4.07 -17.11 2.90
N VAL A 160 3.59 -15.88 3.01
CA VAL A 160 4.14 -14.71 2.32
C VAL A 160 4.51 -13.59 3.32
N GLY A 161 4.63 -13.92 4.59
CA GLY A 161 5.05 -12.99 5.63
C GLY A 161 6.49 -12.52 5.50
N ILE A 162 6.96 -11.79 6.51
CA ILE A 162 8.31 -11.16 6.51
C ILE A 162 9.42 -12.20 6.43
N ILE A 163 9.24 -13.34 7.10
CA ILE A 163 10.18 -14.47 7.03
C ILE A 163 9.56 -15.52 6.12
N ARG A 164 10.22 -15.77 5.00
CA ARG A 164 9.79 -16.75 4.00
C ARG A 164 10.79 -17.88 3.95
N THR A 165 10.29 -19.10 3.89
CA THR A 165 11.09 -20.32 3.72
C THR A 165 10.50 -21.14 2.59
N GLU A 166 11.27 -22.10 2.07
CA GLU A 166 10.82 -23.02 1.00
C GLU A 166 9.80 -24.08 1.48
N LYS A 167 9.35 -23.98 2.74
CA LYS A 167 8.42 -24.94 3.35
C LYS A 167 7.03 -24.36 3.47
#